data_a5a0605c09a3150c095e42c7151cd697
#
_entry.id   a5a0605c09a3150c095e42c7151cd697
#
_cell.length_a   1.000
_cell.length_b   1.000
_cell.length_c   1.000
_cell.angle_alpha   90.00
_cell.angle_beta   90.00
_cell.angle_gamma   90.00
#
_symmetry.space_group_name_H-M   'P 1'
#
loop_
_entity.id
_entity.type
_entity.pdbx_description
1 polymer ?
#
loop_
_entity_poly.entity_id
_entity_poly.type
_entity_poly.pdbx_seq_one_letter_code
_entity_poly.pdbx_strand_id
1 'polypeptide(L)'
;MFDFKTSTHNHYEDACRKFALTHNMRELAQQAGMKVQTLRNKLNPDQVHQLTVTEVLLLTDLTEDATLMDGMLAQLHCLPCVPVNEHAAEKFSAYVLNASAQVGTLAASAANQASITTSCRRGIVEAANTGIRCMMLAALAVQARIHSNPTIASTVDIAGAIGSSIGMS
;
A
#
# COMPACT_ATOMS: atom_id res chain seq x y z
N MET A 1 1.34 35.50 19.57
CA MET A 1 1.41 34.11 20.05
C MET A 1 0.67 33.29 19.01
N PHE A 2 1.37 32.58 18.13
CA PHE A 2 0.74 31.78 17.09
C PHE A 2 0.33 30.44 17.71
N ASP A 3 -0.97 30.25 17.84
CA ASP A 3 -1.53 28.98 18.34
C ASP A 3 -1.53 27.98 17.20
N PHE A 4 -0.45 27.20 17.08
CA PHE A 4 -0.40 26.07 16.14
C PHE A 4 -1.30 24.98 16.67
N LYS A 5 -2.53 24.91 16.19
CA LYS A 5 -3.36 23.71 16.35
C LYS A 5 -2.61 22.57 15.69
N THR A 6 -2.10 21.65 16.49
CA THR A 6 -1.52 20.40 16.00
C THR A 6 -2.62 19.69 15.23
N SER A 7 -2.46 19.60 13.91
CA SER A 7 -3.36 18.83 13.06
C SER A 7 -3.17 17.36 13.45
N THR A 8 -4.20 16.72 13.96
CA THR A 8 -4.19 15.29 14.25
C THR A 8 -4.32 14.53 12.94
N HIS A 9 -3.28 13.78 12.59
CA HIS A 9 -3.24 12.96 11.37
C HIS A 9 -3.66 11.54 11.69
N ASN A 10 -4.93 11.33 12.00
CA ASN A 10 -5.47 10.07 12.52
C ASN A 10 -5.05 8.82 11.72
N HIS A 11 -5.06 8.89 10.38
CA HIS A 11 -4.67 7.75 9.53
C HIS A 11 -3.19 7.39 9.67
N TYR A 12 -2.32 8.41 9.70
CA TYR A 12 -0.88 8.20 9.86
C TYR A 12 -0.54 7.76 11.29
N GLU A 13 -1.18 8.33 12.29
CA GLU A 13 -1.01 7.96 13.70
C GLU A 13 -1.41 6.51 13.97
N ASP A 14 -2.54 6.06 13.42
CA ASP A 14 -2.97 4.66 13.50
C ASP A 14 -2.01 3.72 12.76
N ALA A 15 -1.46 4.14 11.63
CA ALA A 15 -0.44 3.39 10.91
C ALA A 15 0.85 3.25 11.74
N CYS A 16 1.31 4.31 12.41
CA CYS A 16 2.47 4.26 13.31
C CYS A 16 2.24 3.29 14.47
N ARG A 17 1.08 3.30 15.11
CA ARG A 17 0.73 2.36 16.18
C ARG A 17 0.71 0.91 15.67
N LYS A 18 0.05 0.68 14.53
CA LYS A 18 -0.02 -0.65 13.90
C LYS A 18 1.37 -1.18 13.56
N PHE A 19 2.19 -0.38 12.91
CA PHE A 19 3.57 -0.72 12.55
C PHE A 19 4.41 -1.09 13.77
N ALA A 20 4.31 -0.29 14.84
CA ALA A 20 5.03 -0.54 16.09
C ALA A 20 4.62 -1.85 16.79
N LEU A 21 3.36 -2.29 16.62
CA LEU A 21 2.85 -3.54 17.18
C LEU A 21 3.22 -4.77 16.33
N THR A 22 3.43 -4.57 15.03
CA THR A 22 3.71 -5.66 14.08
C THR A 22 5.19 -6.07 14.11
N HIS A 23 6.11 -5.11 14.34
CA HIS A 23 7.55 -5.33 14.20
C HIS A 23 8.30 -5.40 15.54
N ASN A 24 9.42 -6.13 15.55
CA ASN A 24 10.35 -6.13 16.67
C ASN A 24 11.17 -4.84 16.70
N MET A 25 10.79 -3.90 17.55
CA MET A 25 11.40 -2.58 17.66
C MET A 25 12.89 -2.60 18.00
N ARG A 26 13.41 -3.65 18.66
CA ARG A 26 14.82 -3.76 19.01
C ARG A 26 15.66 -4.09 17.76
N GLU A 27 15.25 -5.09 17.02
CA GLU A 27 15.94 -5.52 15.79
C GLU A 27 15.85 -4.43 14.72
N LEU A 28 14.67 -3.88 14.52
CA LEU A 28 14.45 -2.83 13.53
C LEU A 28 15.27 -1.56 13.84
N ALA A 29 15.34 -1.14 15.09
CA ALA A 29 16.15 0.01 15.50
C ALA A 29 17.66 -0.26 15.25
N GLN A 30 18.12 -1.47 15.49
CA GLN A 30 19.51 -1.86 15.21
C GLN A 30 19.81 -1.80 13.71
N GLN A 31 18.93 -2.33 12.86
CA GLN A 31 19.06 -2.30 11.40
C GLN A 31 19.02 -0.85 10.86
N ALA A 32 18.13 -0.04 11.41
CA ALA A 32 17.99 1.37 11.04
C ALA A 32 19.09 2.31 11.62
N GLY A 33 20.03 1.79 12.42
CA GLY A 33 21.08 2.60 13.07
C GLY A 33 20.53 3.57 14.12
N MET A 34 19.37 3.30 14.71
CA MET A 34 18.69 4.14 15.68
C MET A 34 18.73 3.55 17.09
N LYS A 35 18.60 4.40 18.11
CA LYS A 35 18.32 3.92 19.48
C LYS A 35 16.86 3.43 19.56
N VAL A 36 16.64 2.27 20.19
CA VAL A 36 15.30 1.65 20.34
C VAL A 36 14.29 2.62 20.93
N GLN A 37 14.70 3.37 21.97
CA GLN A 37 13.80 4.36 22.59
C GLN A 37 13.46 5.52 21.66
N THR A 38 14.40 5.94 20.82
CA THR A 38 14.16 6.99 19.81
C THR A 38 13.14 6.52 18.78
N LEU A 39 13.27 5.29 18.27
CA LEU A 39 12.32 4.72 17.32
C LEU A 39 10.91 4.60 17.92
N ARG A 40 10.82 4.07 19.16
CA ARG A 40 9.54 3.99 19.88
C ARG A 40 8.88 5.35 20.10
N ASN A 41 9.67 6.35 20.48
CA ASN A 41 9.14 7.71 20.70
C ASN A 41 8.65 8.33 19.40
N LYS A 42 9.34 8.09 18.28
CA LYS A 42 8.95 8.62 16.96
C LYS A 42 7.72 7.94 16.37
N LEU A 43 7.49 6.68 16.70
CA LEU A 43 6.29 5.93 16.30
C LEU A 43 5.10 6.16 17.25
N ASN A 44 5.33 6.79 18.41
CA ASN A 44 4.26 7.14 19.33
C ASN A 44 3.68 8.53 18.99
N PRO A 45 2.42 8.62 18.52
CA PRO A 45 1.79 9.89 18.16
C PRO A 45 1.70 10.90 19.29
N ASP A 46 1.71 10.42 20.56
CA ASP A 46 1.61 11.29 21.74
C ASP A 46 2.94 12.00 22.06
N GLN A 47 4.01 11.72 21.28
CA GLN A 47 5.31 12.34 21.44
C GLN A 47 5.52 13.48 20.43
N VAL A 48 6.34 14.46 20.83
CA VAL A 48 6.66 15.63 19.99
C VAL A 48 7.50 15.24 18.76
N HIS A 49 8.34 14.21 18.89
CA HIS A 49 9.23 13.77 17.83
C HIS A 49 8.53 12.75 16.91
N GLN A 50 8.47 13.07 15.64
CA GLN A 50 7.88 12.20 14.61
C GLN A 50 8.97 11.63 13.69
N LEU A 51 8.62 10.61 12.92
CA LEU A 51 9.48 10.09 11.85
C LEU A 51 9.64 11.14 10.75
N THR A 52 10.86 11.29 10.27
CA THR A 52 11.11 12.02 9.03
C THR A 52 10.73 11.17 7.84
N VAL A 53 10.49 11.79 6.67
CA VAL A 53 10.19 11.06 5.43
C VAL A 53 11.30 10.05 5.10
N THR A 54 12.57 10.43 5.29
CA THR A 54 13.72 9.54 5.05
C THR A 54 13.68 8.31 5.96
N GLU A 55 13.29 8.49 7.23
CA GLU A 55 13.16 7.38 8.17
C GLU A 55 11.96 6.49 7.82
N VAL A 56 10.84 7.05 7.36
CA VAL A 56 9.71 6.26 6.87
C VAL A 56 10.13 5.40 5.69
N LEU A 57 10.85 5.96 4.71
CA LEU A 57 11.36 5.22 3.57
C LEU A 57 12.31 4.09 3.99
N LEU A 58 13.27 4.40 4.89
CA LEU A 58 14.20 3.41 5.42
C LEU A 58 13.49 2.26 6.14
N LEU A 59 12.52 2.57 7.00
CA LEU A 59 11.77 1.54 7.73
C LEU A 59 10.92 0.68 6.80
N THR A 60 10.29 1.29 5.79
CA THR A 60 9.53 0.57 4.76
C THR A 60 10.42 -0.36 3.95
N ASP A 61 11.62 0.08 3.58
CA ASP A 61 12.60 -0.71 2.84
C ASP A 61 13.13 -1.90 3.66
N LEU A 62 13.45 -1.67 4.94
CA LEU A 62 13.95 -2.72 5.83
C LEU A 62 12.91 -3.79 6.18
N THR A 63 11.64 -3.42 6.22
CA THR A 63 10.55 -4.32 6.66
C THR A 63 9.71 -4.86 5.51
N GLU A 64 9.85 -4.29 4.30
CA GLU A 64 8.95 -4.53 3.16
C GLU A 64 7.45 -4.30 3.51
N ASP A 65 7.18 -3.56 4.60
CA ASP A 65 5.84 -3.26 5.09
C ASP A 65 5.44 -1.83 4.73
N ALA A 66 4.46 -1.70 3.84
CA ALA A 66 3.94 -0.42 3.36
C ALA A 66 3.02 0.31 4.36
N THR A 67 2.78 -0.22 5.55
CA THR A 67 1.80 0.32 6.52
C THR A 67 2.00 1.82 6.79
N LEU A 68 3.24 2.28 6.98
CA LEU A 68 3.54 3.71 7.22
C LEU A 68 3.22 4.57 6.00
N MET A 69 3.60 4.11 4.80
CA MET A 69 3.30 4.80 3.55
C MET A 69 1.80 4.82 3.26
N ASP A 70 1.12 3.71 3.48
CA ASP A 70 -0.34 3.61 3.31
C ASP A 70 -1.08 4.57 4.27
N GLY A 71 -0.59 4.74 5.50
CA GLY A 71 -1.13 5.72 6.44
C GLY A 71 -0.97 7.16 5.96
N MET A 72 0.17 7.50 5.36
CA MET A 72 0.40 8.81 4.74
C MET A 72 -0.53 9.01 3.53
N LEU A 73 -0.63 8.02 2.65
CA LEU A 73 -1.50 8.07 1.47
C LEU A 73 -2.98 8.18 1.86
N ALA A 74 -3.42 7.42 2.84
CA ALA A 74 -4.79 7.51 3.36
C ALA A 74 -5.09 8.90 3.94
N GLN A 75 -4.14 9.53 4.62
CA GLN A 75 -4.27 10.89 5.13
C GLN A 75 -4.43 11.92 4.00
N LEU A 76 -3.82 11.66 2.84
CA LEU A 76 -3.92 12.47 1.63
C LEU A 76 -5.08 12.06 0.70
N HIS A 77 -5.94 11.12 1.15
CA HIS A 77 -7.02 10.53 0.34
C HIS A 77 -6.52 9.87 -0.96
N CYS A 78 -5.30 9.32 -0.93
CA CYS A 78 -4.70 8.57 -2.03
C CYS A 78 -4.93 7.07 -1.87
N LEU A 79 -4.75 6.34 -2.97
CA LEU A 79 -4.81 4.88 -2.96
C LEU A 79 -3.58 4.29 -2.24
N PRO A 80 -3.71 3.08 -1.63
CA PRO A 80 -2.58 2.40 -1.00
C PRO A 80 -1.47 2.09 -2.02
N CYS A 81 -0.22 2.09 -1.54
CA CYS A 81 0.91 1.66 -2.35
C CYS A 81 1.05 0.12 -2.33
N VAL A 82 1.69 -0.41 -3.37
CA VAL A 82 2.03 -1.83 -3.46
C VAL A 82 3.54 -1.93 -3.68
N PRO A 83 4.32 -2.47 -2.72
CA PRO A 83 5.74 -2.68 -2.90
C PRO A 83 6.01 -3.62 -4.07
N VAL A 84 6.95 -3.25 -4.95
CA VAL A 84 7.27 -4.05 -6.15
C VAL A 84 7.82 -5.43 -5.78
N ASN A 85 8.47 -5.55 -4.63
CA ASN A 85 9.04 -6.80 -4.13
C ASN A 85 7.99 -7.83 -3.69
N GLU A 86 6.75 -7.42 -3.44
CA GLU A 86 5.66 -8.34 -3.07
C GLU A 86 5.15 -9.16 -4.26
N HIS A 87 5.46 -8.76 -5.50
CA HIS A 87 4.96 -9.48 -6.66
C HIS A 87 5.71 -10.81 -6.85
N ALA A 88 4.95 -11.88 -7.02
CA ALA A 88 5.47 -13.17 -7.45
C ALA A 88 4.62 -13.66 -8.62
N ALA A 89 5.27 -13.96 -9.76
CA ALA A 89 4.57 -14.43 -10.96
C ALA A 89 3.74 -15.70 -10.71
N GLU A 90 4.18 -16.52 -9.76
CA GLU A 90 3.50 -17.76 -9.36
C GLU A 90 2.18 -17.52 -8.63
N LYS A 91 1.98 -16.35 -8.04
CA LYS A 91 0.78 -16.00 -7.26
C LYS A 91 -0.30 -15.28 -8.06
N PHE A 92 -0.16 -15.12 -9.36
CA PHE A 92 -1.12 -14.38 -10.21
C PHE A 92 -2.58 -14.81 -9.98
N SER A 93 -2.86 -16.12 -10.04
CA SER A 93 -4.22 -16.63 -9.84
C SER A 93 -4.76 -16.32 -8.43
N ALA A 94 -3.90 -16.37 -7.41
CA ALA A 94 -4.29 -16.03 -6.05
C ALA A 94 -4.65 -14.54 -5.92
N TYR A 95 -3.91 -13.66 -6.55
CA TYR A 95 -4.21 -12.22 -6.57
C TYR A 95 -5.56 -11.94 -7.24
N VAL A 96 -5.84 -12.58 -8.39
CA VAL A 96 -7.12 -12.42 -9.09
C VAL A 96 -8.29 -12.94 -8.26
N LEU A 97 -8.15 -14.12 -7.64
CA LEU A 97 -9.19 -14.70 -6.78
C LEU A 97 -9.46 -13.82 -5.55
N ASN A 98 -8.42 -13.34 -4.90
CA ASN A 98 -8.55 -12.43 -3.76
C ASN A 98 -9.22 -11.11 -4.16
N ALA A 99 -8.85 -10.51 -5.28
CA ALA A 99 -9.50 -9.32 -5.79
C ALA A 99 -11.00 -9.57 -6.03
N SER A 100 -11.36 -10.69 -6.64
CA SER A 100 -12.76 -11.07 -6.88
C SER A 100 -13.54 -11.28 -5.58
N ALA A 101 -12.93 -11.88 -4.56
CA ALA A 101 -13.54 -12.04 -3.23
C ALA A 101 -13.83 -10.68 -2.58
N GLN A 102 -12.90 -9.72 -2.69
CA GLN A 102 -13.10 -8.37 -2.15
C GLN A 102 -14.21 -7.62 -2.88
N VAL A 103 -14.30 -7.76 -4.22
CA VAL A 103 -15.42 -7.21 -5.00
C VAL A 103 -16.73 -7.81 -4.55
N GLY A 104 -16.80 -9.12 -4.27
CA GLY A 104 -17.99 -9.77 -3.71
C GLY A 104 -18.40 -9.19 -2.35
N THR A 105 -17.42 -8.95 -1.47
CA THR A 105 -17.65 -8.30 -0.16
C THR A 105 -18.20 -6.88 -0.31
N LEU A 106 -17.65 -6.09 -1.24
CA LEU A 106 -18.13 -4.75 -1.54
C LEU A 106 -19.55 -4.76 -2.10
N ALA A 107 -19.85 -5.68 -3.03
CA ALA A 107 -21.17 -5.84 -3.62
C ALA A 107 -22.23 -6.24 -2.56
N ALA A 108 -21.90 -7.18 -1.66
CA ALA A 108 -22.76 -7.57 -0.55
C ALA A 108 -23.00 -6.39 0.41
N SER A 109 -21.98 -5.61 0.70
CA SER A 109 -22.10 -4.41 1.55
C SER A 109 -22.95 -3.33 0.90
N ALA A 110 -22.85 -3.16 -0.42
CA ALA A 110 -23.66 -2.20 -1.18
C ALA A 110 -25.13 -2.62 -1.25
N ALA A 111 -25.42 -3.93 -1.33
CA ALA A 111 -26.78 -4.44 -1.32
C ALA A 111 -27.47 -4.27 0.03
N ASN A 112 -26.72 -4.30 1.14
CA ASN A 112 -27.22 -4.18 2.51
C ASN A 112 -27.25 -2.75 3.05
N GLN A 113 -27.70 -1.78 2.27
CA GLN A 113 -27.66 -0.33 2.58
C GLN A 113 -28.43 0.11 3.85
N ALA A 114 -29.14 -0.77 4.54
CA ALA A 114 -30.10 -0.37 5.58
C ALA A 114 -29.45 0.23 6.87
N SER A 115 -28.18 -0.04 7.17
CA SER A 115 -27.46 0.62 8.30
C SER A 115 -25.94 0.51 8.16
N ILE A 116 -25.30 1.52 7.58
CA ILE A 116 -23.84 1.58 7.53
C ILE A 116 -23.31 2.10 8.87
N THR A 117 -22.94 1.19 9.77
CA THR A 117 -22.26 1.50 11.02
C THR A 117 -20.80 1.92 10.74
N THR A 118 -20.14 2.59 11.70
CA THR A 118 -18.72 2.97 11.60
C THR A 118 -17.81 1.75 11.37
N SER A 119 -18.13 0.61 11.99
CA SER A 119 -17.44 -0.66 11.78
C SER A 119 -17.62 -1.18 10.36
N CYS A 120 -18.83 -1.11 9.82
CA CYS A 120 -19.11 -1.50 8.44
C CYS A 120 -18.35 -0.63 7.43
N ARG A 121 -18.28 0.69 7.64
CA ARG A 121 -17.47 1.60 6.79
C ARG A 121 -16.00 1.21 6.76
N ARG A 122 -15.42 0.90 7.93
CA ARG A 122 -14.01 0.46 8.01
C ARG A 122 -13.78 -0.82 7.22
N GLY A 123 -14.65 -1.82 7.36
CA GLY A 123 -14.57 -3.07 6.60
C GLY A 123 -14.71 -2.87 5.10
N ILE A 124 -15.59 -1.97 4.65
CA ILE A 124 -15.75 -1.62 3.23
C ILE A 124 -14.46 -1.00 2.67
N VAL A 125 -13.88 -0.03 3.37
CA VAL A 125 -12.62 0.62 2.94
C VAL A 125 -11.46 -0.37 2.93
N GLU A 126 -11.37 -1.25 3.92
CA GLU A 126 -10.34 -2.29 3.99
C GLU A 126 -10.49 -3.29 2.83
N ALA A 127 -11.70 -3.75 2.54
CA ALA A 127 -11.98 -4.61 1.39
C ALA A 127 -11.62 -3.93 0.06
N ALA A 128 -11.97 -2.65 -0.10
CA ALA A 128 -11.62 -1.89 -1.29
C ALA A 128 -10.09 -1.78 -1.47
N ASN A 129 -9.37 -1.40 -0.43
CA ASN A 129 -7.91 -1.27 -0.46
C ASN A 129 -7.23 -2.61 -0.75
N THR A 130 -7.67 -3.69 -0.13
CA THR A 130 -7.16 -5.05 -0.37
C THR A 130 -7.43 -5.49 -1.82
N GLY A 131 -8.63 -5.23 -2.34
CA GLY A 131 -8.97 -5.53 -3.73
C GLY A 131 -8.09 -4.77 -4.73
N ILE A 132 -7.88 -3.46 -4.51
CA ILE A 132 -7.00 -2.62 -5.34
C ILE A 132 -5.56 -3.17 -5.29
N ARG A 133 -5.03 -3.47 -4.10
CA ARG A 133 -3.69 -4.05 -3.94
C ARG A 133 -3.54 -5.36 -4.70
N CYS A 134 -4.49 -6.27 -4.59
CA CYS A 134 -4.48 -7.54 -5.32
C CYS A 134 -4.53 -7.35 -6.84
N MET A 135 -5.32 -6.40 -7.35
CA MET A 135 -5.36 -6.08 -8.77
C MET A 135 -4.02 -5.51 -9.28
N MET A 136 -3.38 -4.63 -8.51
CA MET A 136 -2.07 -4.08 -8.86
C MET A 136 -0.98 -5.17 -8.87
N LEU A 137 -0.97 -6.07 -7.88
CA LEU A 137 -0.06 -7.22 -7.84
C LEU A 137 -0.29 -8.18 -9.00
N ALA A 138 -1.54 -8.42 -9.40
CA ALA A 138 -1.86 -9.21 -10.58
C ALA A 138 -1.32 -8.55 -11.87
N ALA A 139 -1.48 -7.23 -12.01
CA ALA A 139 -0.93 -6.50 -13.16
C ALA A 139 0.61 -6.57 -13.22
N LEU A 140 1.29 -6.37 -12.08
CA LEU A 140 2.75 -6.51 -11.98
C LEU A 140 3.21 -7.93 -12.32
N ALA A 141 2.49 -8.96 -11.86
CA ALA A 141 2.81 -10.36 -12.16
C ALA A 141 2.69 -10.67 -13.67
N VAL A 142 1.72 -10.07 -14.37
CA VAL A 142 1.60 -10.18 -15.84
C VAL A 142 2.76 -9.47 -16.53
N GLN A 143 3.08 -8.24 -16.12
CA GLN A 143 4.20 -7.49 -16.70
C GLN A 143 5.54 -8.24 -16.53
N ALA A 144 5.80 -8.79 -15.34
CA ALA A 144 6.99 -9.58 -15.09
C ALA A 144 7.10 -10.81 -16.01
N ARG A 145 5.97 -11.48 -16.31
CA ARG A 145 5.94 -12.62 -17.26
C ARG A 145 6.22 -12.18 -18.70
N ILE A 146 5.73 -11.02 -19.12
CA ILE A 146 6.00 -10.49 -20.47
C ILE A 146 7.50 -10.21 -20.60
N HIS A 147 8.13 -9.56 -19.63
CA HIS A 147 9.55 -9.23 -19.67
C HIS A 147 10.46 -10.48 -19.56
N SER A 148 10.02 -11.53 -18.89
CA SER A 148 10.79 -12.78 -18.79
C SER A 148 10.73 -13.67 -20.04
N ASN A 149 9.84 -13.36 -21.00
CA ASN A 149 9.64 -14.13 -22.21
C ASN A 149 9.98 -13.28 -23.45
N PRO A 150 11.24 -13.32 -23.97
CA PRO A 150 11.72 -12.42 -25.02
C PRO A 150 10.95 -12.52 -26.33
N THR A 151 10.29 -13.65 -26.61
CA THR A 151 9.43 -13.83 -27.79
C THR A 151 8.11 -13.04 -27.69
N ILE A 152 7.60 -12.83 -26.48
CA ILE A 152 6.36 -12.05 -26.26
C ILE A 152 6.68 -10.55 -26.25
N ALA A 153 7.81 -10.15 -25.69
CA ALA A 153 8.25 -8.76 -25.66
C ALA A 153 8.38 -8.19 -27.08
N SER A 154 8.96 -8.93 -28.03
CA SER A 154 9.13 -8.49 -29.41
C SER A 154 7.79 -8.32 -30.16
N THR A 155 6.77 -9.12 -29.86
CA THR A 155 5.45 -9.00 -30.49
C THR A 155 4.63 -7.82 -29.96
N VAL A 156 4.79 -7.47 -28.68
CA VAL A 156 4.13 -6.30 -28.07
C VAL A 156 4.73 -5.00 -28.62
N ASP A 157 6.06 -4.93 -28.78
CA ASP A 157 6.73 -3.76 -29.37
C ASP A 157 6.32 -3.53 -30.83
N ILE A 158 6.17 -4.61 -31.62
CA ILE A 158 5.70 -4.54 -33.02
C ILE A 158 4.23 -4.06 -33.08
N ALA A 159 3.36 -4.55 -32.20
CA ALA A 159 1.97 -4.12 -32.14
C ALA A 159 1.84 -2.64 -31.71
N GLY A 160 2.67 -2.18 -30.79
CA GLY A 160 2.76 -0.78 -30.36
C GLY A 160 3.24 0.15 -31.48
N ALA A 161 4.22 -0.29 -32.27
CA ALA A 161 4.75 0.46 -33.41
C ALA A 161 3.74 0.58 -34.56
N ILE A 162 2.95 -0.47 -34.83
CA ILE A 162 1.90 -0.44 -35.87
C ILE A 162 0.74 0.49 -35.45
N GLY A 163 0.35 0.50 -34.17
CA GLY A 163 -0.69 1.36 -33.65
C GLY A 163 -0.36 2.86 -33.75
N SER A 164 0.91 3.21 -33.58
CA SER A 164 1.37 4.62 -33.70
C SER A 164 1.51 5.11 -35.13
N SER A 165 1.67 4.20 -36.11
CA SER A 165 1.78 4.58 -37.54
C SER A 165 0.43 4.80 -38.26
N ILE A 166 -0.67 4.29 -37.70
CA ILE A 166 -2.03 4.44 -38.29
C ILE A 166 -2.72 5.74 -37.84
N GLY A 167 -2.18 6.43 -36.82
CA GLY A 167 -2.74 7.65 -36.25
C GLY A 167 -2.28 8.98 -36.88
N MET A 168 -1.48 8.95 -37.97
CA MET A 168 -1.01 10.14 -38.68
C MET A 168 -1.49 10.08 -40.14
N SER A 169 -2.75 10.42 -40.34
CA SER A 169 -3.28 10.84 -41.64
C SER A 169 -4.50 11.76 -41.44
#